data_18302fb3b9bcb8a40153ca9623cffcd3
#
_entry.id   18302fb3b9bcb8a40153ca9623cffcd3
#
_cell.length_a   1.000
_cell.length_b   1.000
_cell.length_c   1.000
_cell.angle_alpha   90.00
_cell.angle_beta   90.00
_cell.angle_gamma   90.00
#
_symmetry.space_group_name_H-M   'P 1'
#
loop_
_entity.id
_entity.type
_entity.pdbx_description
1 polymer ?
#
loop_
_entity_poly.entity_id
_entity_poly.type
_entity_poly.pdbx_seq_one_letter_code
_entity_poly.pdbx_strand_id
1 'polypeptide(L)'
;FFIILLNSVFSLELANASEGKVKRAYHSKTEDRIVSVGGSVTEIIYALGGADRIVAVDSTSIYPEGASLKPNVGYMRRLAAEPILALNSTVVLAVKDAGPKTVLKQLASAGLNVILIPDKPSLDGVFEKISHVAEAIGKQNDGLILSNKIKLKIKNTQNSISKITDKPRVLFLLSFGRGGAPQ
;
A
#
# COMPACT_ATOMS: atom_id res chain seq x y z
N PHE A 1 -30.84 -47.27 -35.93
CA PHE A 1 -30.31 -46.09 -36.63
C PHE A 1 -30.56 -44.88 -35.75
N PHE A 2 -29.75 -44.58 -34.78
CA PHE A 2 -29.63 -43.29 -34.12
C PHE A 2 -28.87 -43.43 -32.78
N ILE A 3 -27.64 -43.86 -32.80
CA ILE A 3 -26.72 -43.75 -31.65
C ILE A 3 -25.34 -43.66 -32.23
N ILE A 4 -24.83 -42.51 -32.52
CA ILE A 4 -23.43 -42.10 -32.61
C ILE A 4 -23.46 -40.58 -32.84
N LEU A 5 -23.40 -39.79 -31.78
CA LEU A 5 -22.97 -38.38 -31.78
C LEU A 5 -23.13 -37.76 -30.37
N LEU A 6 -22.43 -38.32 -29.39
CA LEU A 6 -22.36 -37.70 -28.09
C LEU A 6 -21.04 -38.05 -27.37
N ASN A 7 -19.91 -37.88 -28.02
CA ASN A 7 -18.60 -38.12 -27.38
C ASN A 7 -17.47 -37.24 -27.90
N SER A 8 -17.74 -36.00 -28.29
CA SER A 8 -16.65 -35.10 -28.77
C SER A 8 -16.65 -33.73 -28.12
N VAL A 9 -17.34 -33.47 -27.03
CA VAL A 9 -17.33 -32.17 -26.33
C VAL A 9 -16.69 -32.23 -24.94
N PHE A 10 -16.24 -33.40 -24.47
CA PHE A 10 -15.70 -33.53 -23.11
C PHE A 10 -14.16 -33.64 -23.02
N SER A 11 -13.43 -33.32 -24.09
CA SER A 11 -11.96 -33.46 -24.11
C SER A 11 -11.17 -32.18 -24.33
N LEU A 12 -11.76 -30.99 -24.15
CA LEU A 12 -11.04 -29.74 -24.36
C LEU A 12 -11.02 -28.81 -23.13
N GLU A 13 -11.29 -29.30 -21.94
CA GLU A 13 -11.33 -28.47 -20.72
C GLU A 13 -10.32 -28.84 -19.64
N LEU A 14 -9.30 -29.64 -19.96
CA LEU A 14 -8.29 -30.12 -19.02
C LEU A 14 -6.86 -29.67 -19.33
N ALA A 15 -6.66 -28.57 -20.07
CA ALA A 15 -5.33 -28.09 -20.42
C ALA A 15 -5.07 -26.62 -20.08
N ASN A 16 -5.68 -26.06 -19.02
CA ASN A 16 -5.35 -24.70 -18.57
C ASN A 16 -5.32 -24.54 -17.05
N ALA A 17 -4.87 -25.57 -16.33
CA ALA A 17 -4.72 -25.55 -14.89
C ALA A 17 -3.25 -25.47 -14.46
N SER A 18 -2.49 -24.50 -15.00
CA SER A 18 -1.16 -24.19 -14.46
C SER A 18 -0.81 -22.75 -14.83
N GLU A 19 -1.28 -21.84 -14.05
CA GLU A 19 -0.75 -20.54 -13.67
C GLU A 19 -1.83 -19.70 -12.98
N GLY A 20 -2.46 -20.30 -11.98
CA GLY A 20 -3.41 -19.63 -11.11
C GLY A 20 -2.70 -18.67 -10.14
N LYS A 21 -2.20 -17.53 -10.60
CA LYS A 21 -2.14 -16.34 -9.76
C LYS A 21 -3.57 -16.00 -9.38
N VAL A 22 -3.99 -16.46 -8.22
CA VAL A 22 -5.23 -16.02 -7.57
C VAL A 22 -5.08 -14.50 -7.38
N LYS A 23 -5.53 -13.72 -8.37
CA LYS A 23 -5.87 -12.32 -8.15
C LYS A 23 -7.07 -12.34 -7.20
N ARG A 24 -6.80 -12.29 -5.90
CA ARG A 24 -7.85 -11.95 -4.94
C ARG A 24 -8.39 -10.59 -5.38
N ALA A 25 -9.58 -10.58 -5.93
CA ALA A 25 -10.29 -9.36 -6.22
C ALA A 25 -10.47 -8.63 -4.89
N TYR A 26 -9.75 -7.51 -4.73
CA TYR A 26 -9.90 -6.64 -3.57
C TYR A 26 -11.26 -5.96 -3.69
N HIS A 27 -12.30 -6.57 -3.11
CA HIS A 27 -13.58 -5.93 -2.95
C HIS A 27 -13.47 -5.00 -1.75
N SER A 28 -13.14 -3.75 -2.01
CA SER A 28 -13.22 -2.70 -1.02
C SER A 28 -14.68 -2.50 -0.62
N LYS A 29 -15.00 -2.81 0.63
CA LYS A 29 -16.28 -2.46 1.24
C LYS A 29 -16.12 -1.11 1.96
N THR A 30 -17.17 -0.30 1.96
CA THR A 30 -17.24 0.93 2.76
C THR A 30 -17.07 0.67 4.25
N GLU A 31 -17.20 -0.57 4.67
CA GLU A 31 -17.09 -1.06 6.06
C GLU A 31 -15.67 -1.52 6.46
N ASP A 32 -14.66 -1.42 5.56
CA ASP A 32 -13.31 -1.86 5.91
C ASP A 32 -12.75 -1.02 7.07
N ARG A 33 -12.20 -1.72 8.05
CA ARG A 33 -11.48 -1.16 9.20
C ARG A 33 -9.99 -1.31 8.95
N ILE A 34 -9.35 -0.25 8.49
CA ILE A 34 -7.99 -0.28 7.95
C ILE A 34 -6.98 0.06 9.05
N VAL A 35 -6.01 -0.81 9.27
CA VAL A 35 -4.76 -0.46 9.93
C VAL A 35 -3.76 -0.07 8.86
N SER A 36 -3.30 1.18 8.87
CA SER A 36 -2.35 1.72 7.90
C SER A 36 -0.95 1.74 8.49
N VAL A 37 -0.01 1.11 7.80
CA VAL A 37 1.38 0.96 8.24
C VAL A 37 2.34 1.53 7.20
N GLY A 38 3.04 2.60 7.60
CA GLY A 38 3.93 3.39 6.76
C GLY A 38 3.31 4.71 6.35
N GLY A 39 3.98 5.83 6.70
CA GLY A 39 3.46 7.20 6.52
C GLY A 39 2.98 7.47 5.10
N SER A 40 3.72 7.03 4.08
CA SER A 40 3.32 7.25 2.68
C SER A 40 2.02 6.52 2.28
N VAL A 41 1.74 5.35 2.86
CA VAL A 41 0.46 4.64 2.65
C VAL A 41 -0.66 5.42 3.30
N THR A 42 -0.46 5.87 4.54
CA THR A 42 -1.44 6.68 5.29
C THR A 42 -1.76 7.97 4.55
N GLU A 43 -0.75 8.72 4.09
CA GLU A 43 -0.95 9.94 3.31
C GLU A 43 -1.79 9.72 2.05
N ILE A 44 -1.53 8.63 1.32
CA ILE A 44 -2.29 8.31 0.11
C ILE A 44 -3.74 7.98 0.45
N ILE A 45 -4.00 7.18 1.52
CA ILE A 45 -5.38 6.88 1.94
C ILE A 45 -6.13 8.18 2.26
N TYR A 46 -5.50 9.10 2.99
CA TYR A 46 -6.10 10.42 3.28
C TYR A 46 -6.35 11.22 2.02
N ALA A 47 -5.38 11.29 1.10
CA ALA A 47 -5.51 12.02 -0.17
C ALA A 47 -6.62 11.46 -1.08
N LEU A 48 -6.94 10.18 -0.94
CA LEU A 48 -8.02 9.50 -1.64
C LEU A 48 -9.38 9.58 -0.90
N GLY A 49 -9.45 10.29 0.23
CA GLY A 49 -10.69 10.43 1.01
C GLY A 49 -11.09 9.14 1.75
N GLY A 50 -10.11 8.31 2.15
CA GLY A 50 -10.34 7.07 2.90
C GLY A 50 -10.06 7.18 4.40
N ALA A 51 -9.86 8.39 4.93
CA ALA A 51 -9.46 8.64 6.31
C ALA A 51 -10.39 8.03 7.37
N ASP A 52 -11.71 8.04 7.12
CA ASP A 52 -12.73 7.52 8.04
C ASP A 52 -12.61 6.01 8.25
N ARG A 53 -12.04 5.30 7.29
CA ARG A 53 -11.83 3.86 7.35
C ARG A 53 -10.58 3.47 8.12
N ILE A 54 -9.68 4.42 8.42
CA ILE A 54 -8.47 4.17 9.19
C ILE A 54 -8.83 4.08 10.68
N VAL A 55 -8.63 2.90 11.27
CA VAL A 55 -8.85 2.65 12.70
C VAL A 55 -7.58 2.79 13.53
N ALA A 56 -6.41 2.62 12.91
CA ALA A 56 -5.11 2.84 13.55
C ALA A 56 -4.00 3.05 12.51
N VAL A 57 -2.88 3.61 12.97
CA VAL A 57 -1.70 3.89 12.16
C VAL A 57 -0.42 3.44 12.89
N ASP A 58 0.68 3.32 12.17
CA ASP A 58 2.00 3.13 12.79
C ASP A 58 2.65 4.45 13.22
N SER A 59 3.74 4.38 13.97
CA SER A 59 4.43 5.57 14.52
C SER A 59 5.08 6.47 13.45
N THR A 60 5.19 6.03 12.20
CA THR A 60 5.73 6.86 11.09
C THR A 60 4.63 7.67 10.38
N SER A 61 3.38 7.38 10.67
CA SER A 61 2.21 8.02 10.07
C SER A 61 1.81 9.30 10.81
N ILE A 62 2.66 10.32 10.71
CA ILE A 62 2.50 11.60 11.42
C ILE A 62 1.78 12.68 10.60
N TYR A 63 1.57 12.45 9.31
CA TYR A 63 0.91 13.37 8.39
C TYR A 63 -0.18 12.67 7.58
N PRO A 64 -1.29 13.34 7.25
CA PRO A 64 -1.71 14.67 7.75
C PRO A 64 -2.02 14.66 9.26
N GLU A 65 -2.22 15.83 9.86
CA GLU A 65 -2.42 15.96 11.32
C GLU A 65 -3.45 14.97 11.89
N GLY A 66 -4.56 14.75 11.19
CA GLY A 66 -5.57 13.77 11.59
C GLY A 66 -5.07 12.32 11.67
N ALA A 67 -3.94 11.99 11.03
CA ALA A 67 -3.35 10.64 11.15
C ALA A 67 -2.70 10.45 12.52
N SER A 68 -2.03 11.46 13.06
CA SER A 68 -1.37 11.40 14.36
C SER A 68 -2.34 11.27 15.53
N LEU A 69 -3.63 11.57 15.33
CA LEU A 69 -4.71 11.41 16.31
C LEU A 69 -5.30 9.98 16.34
N LYS A 70 -4.96 9.13 15.39
CA LYS A 70 -5.42 7.74 15.35
C LYS A 70 -4.64 6.88 16.36
N PRO A 71 -5.25 5.81 16.90
CA PRO A 71 -4.53 4.81 17.69
C PRO A 71 -3.24 4.34 17.01
N ASN A 72 -2.16 4.19 17.79
CA ASN A 72 -0.84 3.83 17.29
C ASN A 72 -0.53 2.35 17.56
N VAL A 73 -0.15 1.60 16.52
CA VAL A 73 0.19 0.16 16.61
C VAL A 73 1.70 -0.11 16.69
N GLY A 74 2.49 0.93 16.94
CA GLY A 74 3.94 0.82 17.07
C GLY A 74 4.70 1.13 15.76
N TYR A 75 5.99 0.84 15.74
CA TYR A 75 6.84 1.14 14.60
C TYR A 75 6.71 0.09 13.50
N MET A 76 6.62 0.55 12.26
CA MET A 76 6.36 -0.30 11.07
C MET A 76 7.23 -1.56 10.96
N ARG A 77 8.48 -1.52 11.44
CA ARG A 77 9.41 -2.67 11.43
C ARG A 77 9.41 -3.49 12.72
N ARG A 78 8.61 -3.12 13.71
CA ARG A 78 8.48 -3.77 15.03
C ARG A 78 7.02 -3.90 15.44
N LEU A 79 6.17 -4.35 14.50
CA LEU A 79 4.76 -4.57 14.77
C LEU A 79 4.57 -5.75 15.74
N ALA A 80 3.49 -5.70 16.49
CA ALA A 80 2.96 -6.83 17.26
C ALA A 80 1.57 -7.19 16.75
N ALA A 81 1.19 -8.47 16.82
CA ALA A 81 -0.12 -8.91 16.30
C ALA A 81 -1.27 -8.49 17.22
N GLU A 82 -1.08 -8.62 18.54
CA GLU A 82 -2.14 -8.41 19.53
C GLU A 82 -2.77 -7.01 19.45
N PRO A 83 -2.02 -5.89 19.43
CA PRO A 83 -2.63 -4.55 19.32
C PRO A 83 -3.46 -4.38 18.04
N ILE A 84 -3.05 -4.99 16.94
CA ILE A 84 -3.75 -4.90 15.65
C ILE A 84 -5.02 -5.74 15.67
N LEU A 85 -4.97 -6.95 16.23
CA LEU A 85 -6.13 -7.83 16.38
C LEU A 85 -7.19 -7.26 17.33
N ALA A 86 -6.76 -6.61 18.41
CA ALA A 86 -7.67 -5.98 19.39
C ALA A 86 -8.53 -4.85 18.80
N LEU A 87 -8.13 -4.28 17.65
CA LEU A 87 -8.88 -3.21 16.99
C LEU A 87 -10.05 -3.69 16.13
N ASN A 88 -10.30 -4.99 16.04
CA ASN A 88 -11.29 -5.57 15.11
C ASN A 88 -11.08 -5.03 13.68
N SER A 89 -9.83 -4.91 13.26
CA SER A 89 -9.47 -4.50 11.90
C SER A 89 -9.81 -5.60 10.91
N THR A 90 -10.14 -5.23 9.68
CA THR A 90 -10.42 -6.19 8.59
C THR A 90 -9.29 -6.21 7.57
N VAL A 91 -8.58 -5.09 7.44
CA VAL A 91 -7.51 -4.89 6.45
C VAL A 91 -6.29 -4.27 7.11
N VAL A 92 -5.12 -4.78 6.78
CA VAL A 92 -3.82 -4.17 7.08
C VAL A 92 -3.18 -3.76 5.77
N LEU A 93 -3.08 -2.45 5.52
CA LEU A 93 -2.33 -1.90 4.39
C LEU A 93 -0.95 -1.50 4.89
N ALA A 94 0.09 -2.19 4.43
CA ALA A 94 1.42 -1.97 4.93
C ALA A 94 2.44 -1.78 3.79
N VAL A 95 3.41 -0.91 3.98
CA VAL A 95 4.56 -0.84 3.06
C VAL A 95 5.27 -2.20 3.02
N LYS A 96 5.87 -2.55 1.88
CA LYS A 96 6.55 -3.84 1.66
C LYS A 96 7.57 -4.19 2.74
N ASP A 97 8.23 -3.16 3.30
CA ASP A 97 9.29 -3.31 4.32
C ASP A 97 8.76 -3.35 5.76
N ALA A 98 7.43 -3.37 5.93
CA ALA A 98 6.83 -3.57 7.25
C ALA A 98 7.13 -4.97 7.79
N GLY A 99 7.17 -5.06 9.10
CA GLY A 99 7.49 -6.35 9.74
C GLY A 99 7.43 -6.30 11.27
N PRO A 100 7.81 -7.41 11.89
CA PRO A 100 8.40 -8.66 11.34
C PRO A 100 7.46 -9.43 10.41
N LYS A 101 8.00 -10.12 9.42
CA LYS A 101 7.21 -10.95 8.48
C LYS A 101 6.38 -12.03 9.18
N THR A 102 6.86 -12.52 10.32
CA THR A 102 6.14 -13.49 11.16
C THR A 102 4.84 -12.90 11.71
N VAL A 103 4.86 -11.64 12.13
CA VAL A 103 3.67 -10.94 12.61
C VAL A 103 2.66 -10.73 11.47
N LEU A 104 3.12 -10.33 10.29
CA LEU A 104 2.23 -10.19 9.12
C LEU A 104 1.56 -11.52 8.74
N LYS A 105 2.29 -12.63 8.84
CA LYS A 105 1.72 -13.97 8.65
C LYS A 105 0.71 -14.34 9.73
N GLN A 106 0.98 -14.01 11.00
CA GLN A 106 0.03 -14.23 12.11
C GLN A 106 -1.28 -13.47 11.87
N LEU A 107 -1.20 -12.19 11.47
CA LEU A 107 -2.38 -11.40 11.14
C LEU A 107 -3.19 -12.01 10.00
N ALA A 108 -2.52 -12.46 8.94
CA ALA A 108 -3.17 -13.14 7.83
C ALA A 108 -3.81 -14.48 8.25
N SER A 109 -3.15 -15.25 9.12
CA SER A 109 -3.69 -16.51 9.67
C SER A 109 -4.88 -16.29 10.60
N ALA A 110 -4.95 -15.13 11.26
CA ALA A 110 -6.09 -14.70 12.07
C ALA A 110 -7.26 -14.15 11.22
N GLY A 111 -7.16 -14.19 9.88
CA GLY A 111 -8.24 -13.81 8.97
C GLY A 111 -8.19 -12.36 8.48
N LEU A 112 -7.19 -11.56 8.84
CA LEU A 112 -7.04 -10.20 8.33
C LEU A 112 -6.54 -10.23 6.89
N ASN A 113 -7.06 -9.32 6.06
CA ASN A 113 -6.54 -9.10 4.72
C ASN A 113 -5.27 -8.23 4.80
N VAL A 114 -4.10 -8.86 4.72
CA VAL A 114 -2.80 -8.16 4.78
C VAL A 114 -2.32 -7.87 3.36
N ILE A 115 -2.27 -6.59 3.00
CA ILE A 115 -1.89 -6.10 1.68
C ILE A 115 -0.57 -5.35 1.79
N LEU A 116 0.45 -5.85 1.08
CA LEU A 116 1.76 -5.22 1.02
C LEU A 116 1.86 -4.31 -0.19
N ILE A 117 2.09 -3.03 0.07
CA ILE A 117 2.20 -1.98 -0.94
C ILE A 117 3.67 -1.84 -1.36
N PRO A 118 3.98 -1.92 -2.67
CA PRO A 118 5.32 -1.69 -3.19
C PRO A 118 5.89 -0.34 -2.78
N ASP A 119 7.21 -0.29 -2.53
CA ASP A 119 7.91 0.92 -2.12
C ASP A 119 9.21 1.08 -2.90
N LYS A 120 9.10 1.40 -4.18
CA LYS A 120 10.25 1.67 -5.04
C LYS A 120 10.68 3.14 -4.89
N PRO A 121 11.98 3.44 -4.65
CA PRO A 121 12.49 4.79 -4.47
C PRO A 121 12.64 5.50 -5.84
N SER A 122 11.54 5.77 -6.53
CA SER A 122 11.49 6.45 -7.82
C SER A 122 10.15 7.18 -8.01
N LEU A 123 10.08 8.12 -8.94
CA LEU A 123 8.82 8.78 -9.29
C LEU A 123 7.76 7.78 -9.78
N ASP A 124 8.16 6.80 -10.59
CA ASP A 124 7.24 5.75 -11.03
C ASP A 124 6.77 4.90 -9.85
N GLY A 125 7.64 4.65 -8.86
CA GLY A 125 7.28 3.97 -7.62
C GLY A 125 6.22 4.71 -6.82
N VAL A 126 6.20 6.05 -6.83
CA VAL A 126 5.14 6.85 -6.20
C VAL A 126 3.80 6.58 -6.90
N PHE A 127 3.77 6.59 -8.22
CA PHE A 127 2.53 6.34 -8.97
C PHE A 127 2.04 4.90 -8.83
N GLU A 128 2.96 3.94 -8.83
CA GLU A 128 2.68 2.53 -8.55
C GLU A 128 2.06 2.37 -7.14
N LYS A 129 2.64 3.02 -6.14
CA LYS A 129 2.12 3.01 -4.77
C LYS A 129 0.71 3.60 -4.69
N ILE A 130 0.45 4.76 -5.33
CA ILE A 130 -0.89 5.37 -5.38
C ILE A 130 -1.89 4.40 -6.01
N SER A 131 -1.52 3.75 -7.11
CA SER A 131 -2.38 2.79 -7.81
C SER A 131 -2.75 1.60 -6.90
N HIS A 132 -1.76 1.01 -6.22
CA HIS A 132 -2.00 -0.13 -5.33
C HIS A 132 -2.86 0.24 -4.11
N VAL A 133 -2.61 1.40 -3.49
CA VAL A 133 -3.44 1.87 -2.37
C VAL A 133 -4.86 2.17 -2.85
N ALA A 134 -5.01 2.84 -3.99
CA ALA A 134 -6.32 3.15 -4.58
C ALA A 134 -7.11 1.87 -4.91
N GLU A 135 -6.45 0.86 -5.48
CA GLU A 135 -7.06 -0.45 -5.74
C GLU A 135 -7.51 -1.12 -4.44
N ALA A 136 -6.65 -1.14 -3.42
CA ALA A 136 -6.92 -1.76 -2.14
C ALA A 136 -8.13 -1.15 -1.40
N ILE A 137 -8.37 0.16 -1.58
CA ILE A 137 -9.50 0.85 -0.95
C ILE A 137 -10.68 1.13 -1.91
N GLY A 138 -10.65 0.60 -3.16
CA GLY A 138 -11.71 0.76 -4.15
C GLY A 138 -11.87 2.17 -4.71
N LYS A 139 -10.77 2.92 -4.78
CA LYS A 139 -10.72 4.32 -5.21
C LYS A 139 -9.86 4.52 -6.47
N GLN A 140 -9.91 3.58 -7.42
CA GLN A 140 -9.02 3.54 -8.60
C GLN A 140 -9.09 4.84 -9.42
N ASN A 141 -10.30 5.37 -9.65
CA ASN A 141 -10.47 6.61 -10.41
C ASN A 141 -9.86 7.81 -9.68
N ASP A 142 -10.06 7.90 -8.36
CA ASP A 142 -9.45 8.95 -7.52
C ASP A 142 -7.92 8.84 -7.55
N GLY A 143 -7.38 7.60 -7.55
CA GLY A 143 -5.96 7.31 -7.69
C GLY A 143 -5.37 7.81 -9.01
N LEU A 144 -6.08 7.63 -10.12
CA LEU A 144 -5.68 8.17 -11.42
C LEU A 144 -5.65 9.71 -11.42
N ILE A 145 -6.69 10.33 -10.87
CA ILE A 145 -6.77 11.80 -10.75
C ILE A 145 -5.62 12.34 -9.89
N LEU A 146 -5.37 11.72 -8.73
CA LEU A 146 -4.27 12.10 -7.84
C LEU A 146 -2.92 11.97 -8.53
N SER A 147 -2.67 10.85 -9.21
CA SER A 147 -1.43 10.59 -9.95
C SER A 147 -1.20 11.64 -11.03
N ASN A 148 -2.22 11.98 -11.82
CA ASN A 148 -2.11 12.99 -12.87
C ASN A 148 -1.84 14.39 -12.31
N LYS A 149 -2.48 14.76 -11.19
CA LYS A 149 -2.23 16.01 -10.47
C LYS A 149 -0.78 16.11 -10.00
N ILE A 150 -0.23 15.02 -9.44
CA ILE A 150 1.16 14.98 -8.98
C ILE A 150 2.13 15.04 -10.16
N LYS A 151 1.88 14.28 -11.25
CA LYS A 151 2.71 14.33 -12.48
C LYS A 151 2.82 15.75 -13.02
N LEU A 152 1.70 16.48 -13.08
CA LEU A 152 1.69 17.85 -13.55
C LEU A 152 2.52 18.78 -12.66
N LYS A 153 2.37 18.65 -11.32
CA LYS A 153 3.18 19.43 -10.37
C LYS A 153 4.67 19.14 -10.52
N ILE A 154 5.06 17.88 -10.63
CA ILE A 154 6.46 17.48 -10.83
C ILE A 154 7.00 18.07 -12.13
N LYS A 155 6.27 17.96 -13.24
CA LYS A 155 6.67 18.53 -14.54
C LYS A 155 6.89 20.05 -14.45
N ASN A 156 5.96 20.77 -13.81
CA ASN A 156 6.08 22.21 -13.64
C ASN A 156 7.30 22.59 -12.80
N THR A 157 7.55 21.86 -11.70
CA THR A 157 8.74 22.06 -10.87
C THR A 157 10.02 21.78 -11.65
N GLN A 158 10.08 20.66 -12.39
CA GLN A 158 11.23 20.33 -13.23
C GLN A 158 11.52 21.41 -14.27
N ASN A 159 10.49 21.96 -14.92
CA ASN A 159 10.64 23.06 -15.86
C ASN A 159 11.17 24.34 -15.19
N SER A 160 10.76 24.62 -13.96
CA SER A 160 11.25 25.78 -13.21
C SER A 160 12.71 25.63 -12.81
N ILE A 161 13.11 24.45 -12.31
CA ILE A 161 14.49 24.22 -11.86
C ILE A 161 15.46 23.97 -13.01
N SER A 162 14.99 23.55 -14.19
CA SER A 162 15.86 23.33 -15.37
C SER A 162 16.54 24.60 -15.85
N LYS A 163 15.99 25.78 -15.50
CA LYS A 163 16.54 27.12 -15.83
C LYS A 163 17.61 27.55 -14.86
N ILE A 164 17.81 26.84 -13.75
CA ILE A 164 18.79 27.19 -12.72
C ILE A 164 20.13 26.55 -13.10
N THR A 165 21.09 27.38 -13.43
CA THR A 165 22.45 26.96 -13.81
C THR A 165 23.35 26.79 -12.59
N ASP A 166 23.16 27.60 -11.57
CA ASP A 166 23.93 27.55 -10.33
C ASP A 166 23.27 26.51 -9.37
N LYS A 167 23.98 25.40 -9.15
CA LYS A 167 23.48 24.30 -8.31
C LYS A 167 24.12 24.38 -6.93
N PRO A 168 23.32 24.46 -5.85
CA PRO A 168 23.86 24.47 -4.49
C PRO A 168 24.51 23.14 -4.16
N ARG A 169 25.55 23.20 -3.33
CA ARG A 169 26.09 22.00 -2.67
C ARG A 169 25.23 21.69 -1.46
N VAL A 170 24.69 20.47 -1.38
CA VAL A 170 23.79 20.06 -0.31
C VAL A 170 24.40 18.91 0.47
N LEU A 171 24.38 19.03 1.80
CA LEU A 171 24.68 17.95 2.72
C LEU A 171 23.38 17.55 3.42
N PHE A 172 23.00 16.28 3.29
CA PHE A 172 21.84 15.71 3.96
C PHE A 172 22.30 14.84 5.14
N LEU A 173 21.87 15.21 6.36
CA LEU A 173 22.16 14.46 7.58
C LEU A 173 20.87 13.81 8.09
N LEU A 174 20.86 12.49 8.16
CA LEU A 174 19.67 11.75 8.62
C LEU A 174 19.58 11.65 10.14
N SER A 175 20.58 11.20 10.80
CA SER A 175 20.69 11.12 12.26
C SER A 175 22.02 10.48 12.62
N PHE A 176 22.53 10.84 13.78
CA PHE A 176 23.64 10.14 14.38
C PHE A 176 23.09 9.28 15.53
N GLY A 177 23.37 7.97 15.49
CA GLY A 177 23.11 7.10 16.65
C GLY A 177 23.94 7.54 17.86
N ARG A 178 23.59 7.06 19.04
CA ARG A 178 24.29 7.32 20.32
C ARG A 178 25.76 6.88 20.34
N GLY A 179 26.52 7.10 19.35
CA GLY A 179 27.94 6.75 19.22
C GLY A 179 28.66 7.58 18.17
N GLY A 180 27.96 8.59 17.58
CA GLY A 180 28.58 9.54 16.64
C GLY A 180 28.91 9.00 15.26
N ALA A 181 28.58 7.74 14.97
CA ALA A 181 28.73 7.19 13.62
C ALA A 181 27.44 7.35 12.80
N PRO A 182 27.52 7.80 11.53
CA PRO A 182 26.36 7.83 10.64
C PRO A 182 25.89 6.39 10.37
N GLN A 183 24.61 6.15 10.46
CA GLN A 183 23.95 4.92 10.04
C GLN A 183 23.21 5.12 8.72
#